data_6df33fa0688ec0d15a96a741298b3722
#
_entry.id   6df33fa0688ec0d15a96a741298b3722
#
_cell.length_a   1.000
_cell.length_b   1.000
_cell.length_c   1.000
_cell.angle_alpha   90.00
_cell.angle_beta   90.00
_cell.angle_gamma   90.00
#
_symmetry.space_group_name_H-M   'P 1'
#
loop_
_entity.id
_entity.type
_entity.pdbx_description
1 polymer ?
#
loop_
_entity_poly.entity_id
_entity_poly.type
_entity_poly.pdbx_seq_one_letter_code
_entity_poly.pdbx_strand_id
1 'polypeptide(L)'
;TWYWNRYPGCRFDSESYTYGYSFSKELLNEWHWKERFSGQPENLRYLNHVAEKFDLRKYMQFNAKVEAAHYDEAHHLWRLKIADGRELTCRFVIMALGLLSIPTLPRFEGMDSFKGRSFHTFYWPHEPVELAGKNVAVIGTGATGIQMIAEIADKVGELTVFQRRPNWSA
;
A
#
# COMPACT_ATOMS: atom_id res chain seq x y z
N THR A 1 -1.81 3.20 1.48
CA THR A 1 -1.50 1.81 1.15
C THR A 1 -2.22 1.40 -0.13
N TRP A 2 -3.53 1.26 -0.13
CA TRP A 2 -4.32 0.66 -1.22
C TRP A 2 -4.38 1.46 -2.53
N TYR A 3 -4.02 2.70 -2.55
CA TYR A 3 -3.84 3.47 -3.77
C TYR A 3 -2.52 3.12 -4.47
N TRP A 4 -1.45 2.91 -3.70
CA TRP A 4 -0.10 2.68 -4.23
C TRP A 4 0.23 1.20 -4.45
N ASN A 5 -0.10 0.33 -3.47
CA ASN A 5 0.19 -1.09 -3.54
C ASN A 5 -0.88 -1.82 -4.35
N ARG A 6 -0.56 -2.12 -5.61
CA ARG A 6 -1.47 -2.72 -6.59
C ARG A 6 -0.84 -3.80 -7.45
N TYR A 7 0.25 -4.39 -6.95
CA TYR A 7 0.86 -5.55 -7.59
C TYR A 7 -0.17 -6.70 -7.70
N PRO A 8 0.00 -7.63 -8.65
CA PRO A 8 -0.91 -8.78 -8.78
C PRO A 8 -1.07 -9.55 -7.47
N GLY A 9 -2.30 -9.85 -7.09
CA GLY A 9 -2.62 -10.54 -5.85
C GLY A 9 -2.57 -9.68 -4.58
N CYS A 10 -2.30 -8.39 -4.66
CA CYS A 10 -2.22 -7.48 -3.51
C CYS A 10 -3.49 -7.56 -2.66
N ARG A 11 -3.35 -7.97 -1.41
CA ARG A 11 -4.42 -8.13 -0.43
C ARG A 11 -3.92 -7.94 1.00
N PHE A 12 -4.80 -7.82 1.96
CA PHE A 12 -4.41 -7.94 3.36
C PHE A 12 -4.45 -9.41 3.81
N ASP A 13 -3.69 -9.73 4.84
CA ASP A 13 -3.53 -11.10 5.37
C ASP A 13 -4.43 -11.38 6.58
N SER A 14 -5.25 -10.40 6.99
CA SER A 14 -6.30 -10.55 8.01
C SER A 14 -7.65 -10.79 7.34
N GLU A 15 -8.58 -11.37 8.08
CA GLU A 15 -9.95 -11.60 7.58
C GLU A 15 -10.69 -10.28 7.35
N SER A 16 -11.40 -10.19 6.25
CA SER A 16 -12.05 -8.95 5.78
C SER A 16 -12.95 -8.28 6.81
N TYR A 17 -13.71 -9.06 7.59
CA TYR A 17 -14.60 -8.52 8.62
C TYR A 17 -13.85 -7.81 9.75
N THR A 18 -12.59 -8.17 10.02
CA THR A 18 -11.75 -7.47 11.01
C THR A 18 -11.18 -6.16 10.49
N TYR A 19 -11.19 -5.96 9.18
CA TYR A 19 -10.68 -4.75 8.53
C TYR A 19 -11.73 -3.63 8.47
N GLY A 20 -13.02 -3.98 8.61
CA GLY A 20 -14.11 -3.01 8.64
C GLY A 20 -14.05 -2.10 9.86
N TYR A 21 -14.32 -0.81 9.67
CA TYR A 21 -14.41 0.14 10.79
C TYR A 21 -15.60 -0.15 11.68
N SER A 22 -15.37 -0.37 12.97
CA SER A 22 -16.39 -0.75 13.95
C SER A 22 -17.10 0.45 14.60
N PHE A 23 -16.70 1.68 14.31
CA PHE A 23 -17.28 2.87 14.92
C PHE A 23 -18.69 3.20 14.42
N SER A 24 -19.14 2.62 13.31
CA SER A 24 -20.47 2.80 12.75
C SER A 24 -21.13 1.46 12.44
N LYS A 25 -22.24 1.16 13.13
CA LYS A 25 -23.04 -0.03 12.86
C LYS A 25 -23.67 -0.03 11.48
N GLU A 26 -24.08 1.15 10.99
CA GLU A 26 -24.60 1.31 9.63
C GLU A 26 -23.58 0.90 8.59
N LEU A 27 -22.35 1.42 8.73
CA LEU A 27 -21.25 1.08 7.82
C LEU A 27 -20.97 -0.42 7.81
N LEU A 28 -20.97 -1.08 8.97
CA LEU A 28 -20.78 -2.52 9.09
C LEU A 28 -21.90 -3.31 8.41
N ASN A 29 -23.14 -2.83 8.49
CA ASN A 29 -24.29 -3.50 7.92
C ASN A 29 -24.44 -3.32 6.41
N GLU A 30 -23.94 -2.20 5.86
CA GLU A 30 -24.09 -1.91 4.42
C GLU A 30 -22.94 -2.41 3.56
N TRP A 31 -21.75 -2.64 4.16
CA TRP A 31 -20.61 -3.15 3.41
C TRP A 31 -20.48 -4.67 3.53
N HIS A 32 -20.61 -5.35 2.40
CA HIS A 32 -20.47 -6.80 2.32
C HIS A 32 -19.18 -7.15 1.56
N TRP A 33 -18.22 -7.67 2.30
CA TRP A 33 -16.96 -8.16 1.74
C TRP A 33 -17.22 -9.38 0.85
N LYS A 34 -16.61 -9.39 -0.34
CA LYS A 34 -16.79 -10.49 -1.30
C LYS A 34 -15.92 -11.70 -1.00
N GLU A 35 -14.77 -11.46 -0.38
CA GLU A 35 -13.79 -12.49 -0.08
C GLU A 35 -13.40 -12.46 1.40
N ARG A 36 -12.96 -13.61 1.92
CA ARG A 36 -12.45 -13.71 3.30
C ARG A 36 -11.20 -12.85 3.50
N PHE A 37 -10.34 -12.75 2.48
CA PHE A 37 -9.13 -11.93 2.44
C PHE A 37 -9.20 -11.01 1.21
N SER A 38 -9.82 -9.88 1.38
CA SER A 38 -10.14 -8.96 0.27
C SER A 38 -8.91 -8.40 -0.43
N GLY A 39 -8.98 -8.36 -1.74
CA GLY A 39 -7.95 -7.78 -2.60
C GLY A 39 -7.96 -6.25 -2.61
N GLN A 40 -6.86 -5.70 -3.11
CA GLN A 40 -6.62 -4.25 -3.20
C GLN A 40 -7.78 -3.45 -3.82
N PRO A 41 -8.43 -3.89 -4.93
CA PRO A 41 -9.49 -3.10 -5.52
C PRO A 41 -10.71 -2.92 -4.60
N GLU A 42 -11.07 -3.95 -3.84
CA GLU A 42 -12.18 -3.87 -2.90
C GLU A 42 -11.83 -3.02 -1.69
N ASN A 43 -10.62 -3.17 -1.16
CA ASN A 43 -10.13 -2.37 -0.05
C ASN A 43 -10.11 -0.87 -0.40
N LEU A 44 -9.68 -0.52 -1.61
CA LEU A 44 -9.69 0.86 -2.08
C LEU A 44 -11.12 1.39 -2.24
N ARG A 45 -12.06 0.58 -2.76
CA ARG A 45 -13.48 0.96 -2.84
C ARG A 45 -14.08 1.19 -1.46
N TYR A 46 -13.79 0.29 -0.49
CA TYR A 46 -14.26 0.45 0.88
C TYR A 46 -13.80 1.77 1.50
N LEU A 47 -12.51 2.09 1.40
CA LEU A 47 -11.98 3.34 1.95
C LEU A 47 -12.56 4.59 1.27
N ASN A 48 -12.81 4.55 -0.04
CA ASN A 48 -13.48 5.63 -0.74
C ASN A 48 -14.94 5.77 -0.28
N HIS A 49 -15.65 4.64 -0.14
CA HIS A 49 -17.02 4.63 0.39
C HIS A 49 -17.09 5.26 1.79
N VAL A 50 -16.18 4.89 2.68
CA VAL A 50 -16.08 5.53 4.02
C VAL A 50 -15.83 7.02 3.92
N ALA A 51 -14.90 7.43 3.07
CA ALA A 51 -14.58 8.85 2.89
C ALA A 51 -15.76 9.66 2.35
N GLU A 52 -16.55 9.08 1.46
CA GLU A 52 -17.77 9.69 0.90
C GLU A 52 -18.91 9.72 1.93
N LYS A 53 -19.20 8.58 2.58
CA LYS A 53 -20.26 8.46 3.58
C LYS A 53 -20.14 9.47 4.71
N PHE A 54 -18.93 9.70 5.20
CA PHE A 54 -18.65 10.62 6.30
C PHE A 54 -18.15 12.00 5.85
N ASP A 55 -18.21 12.29 4.53
CA ASP A 55 -17.76 13.56 3.94
C ASP A 55 -16.36 13.99 4.43
N LEU A 56 -15.43 13.04 4.45
CA LEU A 56 -14.10 13.25 5.03
C LEU A 56 -13.20 14.11 4.13
N ARG A 57 -13.47 14.12 2.80
CA ARG A 57 -12.60 14.81 1.84
C ARG A 57 -12.47 16.32 2.10
N LYS A 58 -13.49 16.96 2.68
CA LYS A 58 -13.46 18.38 3.06
C LYS A 58 -12.40 18.71 4.12
N TYR A 59 -11.94 17.70 4.88
CA TYR A 59 -10.90 17.84 5.91
C TYR A 59 -9.51 17.42 5.40
N MET A 60 -9.39 16.99 4.15
CA MET A 60 -8.14 16.48 3.57
C MET A 60 -7.48 17.57 2.70
N GLN A 61 -6.18 17.71 2.87
CA GLN A 61 -5.35 18.49 1.96
C GLN A 61 -4.41 17.53 1.23
N PHE A 62 -4.67 17.34 -0.06
CA PHE A 62 -3.82 16.51 -0.92
C PHE A 62 -2.61 17.30 -1.42
N ASN A 63 -1.57 16.60 -1.87
CA ASN A 63 -0.31 17.20 -2.32
C ASN A 63 0.35 18.13 -1.29
N ALA A 64 0.07 17.89 -0.02
CA ALA A 64 0.58 18.65 1.12
C ALA A 64 1.56 17.80 1.93
N LYS A 65 2.72 17.48 1.35
CA LYS A 65 3.76 16.68 2.02
C LYS A 65 4.35 17.49 3.18
N VAL A 66 4.23 16.96 4.38
CA VAL A 66 4.90 17.52 5.58
C VAL A 66 6.38 17.12 5.55
N GLU A 67 7.27 18.09 5.54
CA GLU A 67 8.73 17.87 5.55
C GLU A 67 9.33 17.93 6.95
N ALA A 68 8.75 18.77 7.81
CA ALA A 68 9.20 18.91 9.19
C ALA A 68 8.04 19.22 10.13
N ALA A 69 8.16 18.76 11.37
CA ALA A 69 7.26 19.09 12.45
C ALA A 69 8.12 19.47 13.68
N HIS A 70 8.00 20.70 14.14
CA HIS A 70 8.74 21.22 15.30
C HIS A 70 7.76 21.66 16.37
N TYR A 71 7.99 21.20 17.60
CA TYR A 71 7.21 21.65 18.74
C TYR A 71 7.76 22.99 19.24
N ASP A 72 6.90 23.96 19.40
CA ASP A 72 7.20 25.28 19.94
C ASP A 72 6.79 25.32 21.41
N GLU A 73 7.78 25.15 22.30
CA GLU A 73 7.59 25.09 23.74
C GLU A 73 6.99 26.40 24.31
N ALA A 74 7.35 27.53 23.72
CA ALA A 74 6.90 28.85 24.22
C ALA A 74 5.41 29.09 23.96
N HIS A 75 4.88 28.50 22.87
CA HIS A 75 3.49 28.70 22.46
C HIS A 75 2.64 27.42 22.60
N HIS A 76 3.23 26.33 23.06
CA HIS A 76 2.58 25.01 23.22
C HIS A 76 1.85 24.54 21.96
N LEU A 77 2.52 24.60 20.81
CA LEU A 77 1.97 24.20 19.51
C LEU A 77 3.03 23.57 18.61
N TRP A 78 2.56 22.82 17.62
CA TRP A 78 3.38 22.31 16.55
C TRP A 78 3.43 23.28 15.37
N ARG A 79 4.62 23.47 14.79
CA ARG A 79 4.84 24.12 13.51
C ARG A 79 5.17 23.09 12.46
N LEU A 80 4.35 22.99 11.43
CA LEU A 80 4.51 22.04 10.32
C LEU A 80 4.98 22.78 9.10
N LYS A 81 6.11 22.33 8.52
CA LYS A 81 6.59 22.82 7.23
C LYS A 81 6.10 21.92 6.12
N ILE A 82 5.43 22.47 5.13
CA ILE A 82 4.93 21.77 3.96
C ILE A 82 5.90 21.96 2.79
N ALA A 83 6.03 20.96 1.92
CA ALA A 83 6.97 20.96 0.80
C ALA A 83 6.74 22.09 -0.22
N ASP A 84 5.54 22.66 -0.27
CA ASP A 84 5.20 23.80 -1.12
C ASP A 84 5.53 25.17 -0.50
N GLY A 85 6.18 25.17 0.66
CA GLY A 85 6.60 26.39 1.38
C GLY A 85 5.58 26.92 2.39
N ARG A 86 4.38 26.34 2.49
CA ARG A 86 3.40 26.72 3.53
C ARG A 86 3.88 26.27 4.91
N GLU A 87 3.50 27.06 5.91
CA GLU A 87 3.60 26.68 7.31
C GLU A 87 2.22 26.57 7.93
N LEU A 88 1.98 25.53 8.71
CA LEU A 88 0.75 25.31 9.45
C LEU A 88 1.08 25.16 10.93
N THR A 89 0.15 25.57 11.79
CA THR A 89 0.25 25.39 13.23
C THR A 89 -0.92 24.57 13.78
N CYS A 90 -0.66 23.71 14.75
CA CYS A 90 -1.70 22.96 15.44
C CYS A 90 -1.26 22.58 16.85
N ARG A 91 -2.23 22.31 17.72
CA ARG A 91 -1.93 21.87 19.09
C ARG A 91 -1.54 20.40 19.18
N PHE A 92 -2.06 19.57 18.30
CA PHE A 92 -1.81 18.13 18.29
C PHE A 92 -1.44 17.66 16.89
N VAL A 93 -0.48 16.75 16.81
CA VAL A 93 -0.09 16.05 15.57
C VAL A 93 -0.29 14.55 15.79
N ILE A 94 -1.07 13.92 14.92
CA ILE A 94 -1.23 12.47 14.87
C ILE A 94 -0.52 11.95 13.63
N MET A 95 0.61 11.27 13.84
CA MET A 95 1.41 10.71 12.74
C MET A 95 0.86 9.36 12.31
N ALA A 96 -0.18 9.36 11.49
CA ALA A 96 -0.80 8.15 10.95
C ALA A 96 -0.11 7.70 9.64
N LEU A 97 1.22 7.62 9.62
CA LEU A 97 2.05 7.41 8.43
C LEU A 97 1.99 5.98 7.89
N GLY A 98 1.63 5.01 8.73
CA GLY A 98 1.62 3.59 8.38
C GLY A 98 3.02 2.97 8.27
N LEU A 99 3.08 1.66 8.08
CA LEU A 99 4.32 0.88 7.98
C LEU A 99 4.81 0.70 6.55
N LEU A 100 3.94 0.86 5.55
CA LEU A 100 4.20 0.55 4.14
C LEU A 100 4.26 1.81 3.26
N SER A 101 4.64 2.94 3.82
CA SER A 101 4.66 4.22 3.10
C SER A 101 5.95 4.47 2.31
N ILE A 102 7.06 3.83 2.69
CA ILE A 102 8.37 3.99 2.04
C ILE A 102 8.98 2.61 1.83
N PRO A 103 9.28 2.21 0.58
CA PRO A 103 9.94 0.95 0.31
C PRO A 103 11.44 1.04 0.53
N THR A 104 12.05 -0.08 0.88
CA THR A 104 13.50 -0.25 0.82
C THR A 104 13.84 -0.94 -0.49
N LEU A 105 14.53 -0.23 -1.38
CA LEU A 105 14.99 -0.81 -2.63
C LEU A 105 16.23 -1.65 -2.40
N PRO A 106 16.22 -2.93 -2.77
CA PRO A 106 17.42 -3.75 -2.70
C PRO A 106 18.46 -3.28 -3.74
N ARG A 107 19.73 -3.48 -3.44
CA ARG A 107 20.81 -3.25 -4.38
C ARG A 107 21.36 -4.60 -4.80
N PHE A 108 21.23 -4.93 -6.08
CA PHE A 108 21.79 -6.14 -6.67
C PHE A 108 22.85 -5.73 -7.70
N GLU A 109 23.97 -6.45 -7.70
CA GLU A 109 24.96 -6.31 -8.74
C GLU A 109 24.37 -6.66 -10.10
N GLY A 110 24.63 -5.86 -11.11
CA GLY A 110 24.11 -6.05 -12.47
C GLY A 110 22.66 -5.59 -12.69
N MET A 111 22.00 -5.01 -11.69
CA MET A 111 20.59 -4.58 -11.82
C MET A 111 20.40 -3.59 -12.98
N ASP A 112 21.32 -2.66 -13.17
CA ASP A 112 21.25 -1.64 -14.24
C ASP A 112 21.57 -2.21 -15.63
N SER A 113 22.21 -3.38 -15.71
CA SER A 113 22.53 -4.06 -16.96
C SER A 113 21.47 -5.05 -17.43
N PHE A 114 20.48 -5.35 -16.60
CA PHE A 114 19.38 -6.24 -16.94
C PHE A 114 18.56 -5.67 -18.11
N LYS A 115 18.36 -6.47 -19.17
CA LYS A 115 17.69 -6.04 -20.40
C LYS A 115 16.18 -6.24 -20.40
N GLY A 116 15.66 -7.03 -19.44
CA GLY A 116 14.23 -7.22 -19.25
C GLY A 116 13.58 -6.07 -18.47
N ARG A 117 12.26 -6.14 -18.34
CA ARG A 117 11.51 -5.21 -17.48
C ARG A 117 11.70 -5.62 -16.01
N SER A 118 11.97 -4.66 -15.15
CA SER A 118 12.12 -4.86 -13.71
C SER A 118 11.18 -3.94 -12.95
N PHE A 119 10.52 -4.48 -11.93
CA PHE A 119 9.56 -3.75 -11.09
C PHE A 119 9.83 -4.04 -9.62
N HIS A 120 9.75 -3.01 -8.81
CA HIS A 120 9.54 -3.19 -7.38
C HIS A 120 8.03 -3.18 -7.10
N THR A 121 7.52 -4.12 -6.31
CA THR A 121 6.07 -4.27 -6.07
C THR A 121 5.40 -3.02 -5.52
N PHE A 122 6.10 -2.21 -4.72
CA PHE A 122 5.60 -0.92 -4.24
C PHE A 122 5.39 0.10 -5.37
N TYR A 123 6.22 0.06 -6.42
CA TYR A 123 6.13 0.93 -7.61
C TYR A 123 5.46 0.22 -8.79
N TRP A 124 4.57 -0.72 -8.50
CA TRP A 124 3.85 -1.41 -9.56
C TRP A 124 3.09 -0.40 -10.43
N PRO A 125 3.20 -0.47 -11.76
CA PRO A 125 2.53 0.45 -12.67
C PRO A 125 1.01 0.48 -12.46
N HIS A 126 0.39 1.62 -12.75
CA HIS A 126 -1.07 1.75 -12.78
C HIS A 126 -1.66 1.17 -14.06
N GLU A 127 -0.88 1.15 -15.13
CA GLU A 127 -1.22 0.50 -16.37
C GLU A 127 -1.07 -1.04 -16.25
N PRO A 128 -1.84 -1.81 -17.02
CA PRO A 128 -1.70 -3.26 -17.06
C PRO A 128 -0.28 -3.68 -17.44
N VAL A 129 0.27 -4.61 -16.72
CA VAL A 129 1.55 -5.26 -17.04
C VAL A 129 1.26 -6.63 -17.64
N GLU A 130 1.63 -6.81 -18.90
CA GLU A 130 1.47 -8.10 -19.58
C GLU A 130 2.53 -9.09 -19.08
N LEU A 131 2.07 -10.13 -18.41
CA LEU A 131 2.89 -11.22 -17.88
C LEU A 131 2.60 -12.58 -18.57
N ALA A 132 1.52 -12.69 -19.31
CA ALA A 132 1.11 -13.95 -19.92
C ALA A 132 2.19 -14.51 -20.85
N GLY A 133 2.55 -15.77 -20.63
CA GLY A 133 3.57 -16.47 -21.41
C GLY A 133 5.00 -15.93 -21.26
N LYS A 134 5.27 -14.98 -20.36
CA LYS A 134 6.62 -14.44 -20.11
C LYS A 134 7.37 -15.29 -19.10
N ASN A 135 8.70 -15.30 -19.22
CA ASN A 135 9.57 -15.82 -18.15
C ASN A 135 9.70 -14.75 -17.08
N VAL A 136 9.22 -15.05 -15.90
CA VAL A 136 9.16 -14.09 -14.78
C VAL A 136 10.00 -14.59 -13.61
N ALA A 137 10.83 -13.72 -13.08
CA ALA A 137 11.59 -13.95 -11.86
C ALA A 137 11.02 -13.12 -10.72
N VAL A 138 10.75 -13.75 -9.57
CA VAL A 138 10.33 -13.09 -8.34
C VAL A 138 11.44 -13.22 -7.30
N ILE A 139 11.91 -12.08 -6.78
CA ILE A 139 12.95 -12.05 -5.75
C ILE A 139 12.32 -11.73 -4.42
N GLY A 140 12.31 -12.70 -3.52
CA GLY A 140 11.73 -12.62 -2.18
C GLY A 140 10.41 -13.35 -2.02
N THR A 141 10.24 -13.91 -0.81
CA THR A 141 9.07 -14.70 -0.39
C THR A 141 8.47 -14.17 0.92
N GLY A 142 8.49 -12.85 1.12
CA GLY A 142 7.66 -12.20 2.14
C GLY A 142 6.19 -12.17 1.71
N ALA A 143 5.28 -11.64 2.53
CA ALA A 143 3.84 -11.59 2.26
C ALA A 143 3.53 -11.10 0.83
N THR A 144 4.13 -10.00 0.41
CA THR A 144 4.00 -9.45 -0.95
C THR A 144 4.39 -10.45 -2.04
N GLY A 145 5.55 -11.11 -1.86
CA GLY A 145 6.05 -12.10 -2.83
C GLY A 145 5.12 -13.31 -2.93
N ILE A 146 4.67 -13.85 -1.82
CA ILE A 146 3.74 -15.00 -1.78
C ILE A 146 2.41 -14.67 -2.46
N GLN A 147 1.84 -13.50 -2.17
CA GLN A 147 0.60 -13.04 -2.80
C GLN A 147 0.75 -12.93 -4.33
N MET A 148 1.85 -12.33 -4.77
CA MET A 148 2.13 -12.17 -6.20
C MET A 148 2.39 -13.50 -6.90
N ILE A 149 3.22 -14.39 -6.32
CA ILE A 149 3.52 -15.70 -6.85
C ILE A 149 2.24 -16.51 -7.07
N ALA A 150 1.37 -16.57 -6.07
CA ALA A 150 0.10 -17.27 -6.16
C ALA A 150 -0.82 -16.74 -7.28
N GLU A 151 -0.78 -15.43 -7.53
CA GLU A 151 -1.63 -14.78 -8.54
C GLU A 151 -1.12 -14.96 -9.98
N ILE A 152 0.20 -15.10 -10.18
CA ILE A 152 0.79 -15.12 -11.53
C ILE A 152 1.25 -16.50 -11.98
N ALA A 153 1.36 -17.49 -11.09
CA ALA A 153 2.00 -18.77 -11.36
C ALA A 153 1.42 -19.52 -12.56
N ASP A 154 0.13 -19.48 -12.74
CA ASP A 154 -0.60 -20.13 -13.84
C ASP A 154 -0.73 -19.26 -15.11
N LYS A 155 -0.28 -18.01 -15.07
CA LYS A 155 -0.42 -17.03 -16.16
C LYS A 155 0.88 -16.83 -16.95
N VAL A 156 2.02 -17.03 -16.30
CA VAL A 156 3.34 -16.82 -16.89
C VAL A 156 3.82 -18.06 -17.65
N GLY A 157 4.78 -17.90 -18.54
CA GLY A 157 5.37 -19.03 -19.26
C GLY A 157 6.31 -19.86 -18.38
N GLU A 158 7.12 -19.18 -17.59
CA GLU A 158 8.00 -19.77 -16.59
C GLU A 158 8.10 -18.86 -15.39
N LEU A 159 8.04 -19.42 -14.19
CA LEU A 159 8.18 -18.69 -12.93
C LEU A 159 9.40 -19.17 -12.16
N THR A 160 10.40 -18.30 -12.00
CA THR A 160 11.56 -18.56 -11.14
C THR A 160 11.46 -17.73 -9.86
N VAL A 161 11.56 -18.37 -8.69
CA VAL A 161 11.47 -17.73 -7.39
C VAL A 161 12.80 -17.78 -6.67
N PHE A 162 13.35 -16.62 -6.32
CA PHE A 162 14.57 -16.50 -5.52
C PHE A 162 14.22 -16.26 -4.05
N GLN A 163 14.55 -17.22 -3.20
CA GLN A 163 14.24 -17.22 -1.79
C GLN A 163 15.52 -17.26 -0.95
N ARG A 164 15.65 -16.32 0.00
CA ARG A 164 16.73 -16.34 0.98
C ARG A 164 16.36 -17.13 2.25
N ARG A 165 15.14 -16.95 2.72
CA ARG A 165 14.57 -17.64 3.88
C ARG A 165 13.17 -18.10 3.55
N PRO A 166 12.75 -19.29 4.00
CA PRO A 166 11.40 -19.78 3.78
C PRO A 166 10.39 -18.87 4.48
N ASN A 167 9.23 -18.72 3.85
CA ASN A 167 8.07 -18.13 4.48
C ASN A 167 7.24 -19.22 5.15
N TRP A 168 6.78 -18.96 6.35
CA TRP A 168 5.86 -19.83 7.06
C TRP A 168 4.43 -19.40 6.70
N SER A 169 3.68 -20.28 6.07
CA SER A 169 2.28 -20.08 5.70
C SER A 169 1.43 -21.15 6.40
N ALA A 170 0.36 -20.73 7.04
CA ALA A 170 -0.61 -21.61 7.71
C ALA A 170 -1.93 -21.63 6.92
#